data_0491e3aba41e00f692919c02cfdd25c2
#
_entry.id   0491e3aba41e00f692919c02cfdd25c2
#
_cell.length_a   1.000
_cell.length_b   1.000
_cell.length_c   1.000
_cell.angle_alpha   90.00
_cell.angle_beta   90.00
_cell.angle_gamma   90.00
#
_symmetry.space_group_name_H-M   'P 1'
#
loop_
_entity.id
_entity.type
_entity.pdbx_description
1 polymer ?
#
loop_
_entity_poly.entity_id
_entity_poly.type
_entity_poly.pdbx_seq_one_letter_code
_entity_poly.pdbx_strand_id
1 'polypeptide(L)'
;MSDPFIPTVFTRHHLHLNALLLENQPWFCARDLGRLMGFHLNDRMVSKLDEDQRHTLLIKYHGQPEKRLMLSESGVYALLVYHYVPGNRLLREWLTHQVVPALRDAGQSKNSDQPMLSLLDWPEMSLSLLHWQDEGWIRLRDMPYLLLNRTRRRIPVVKPWWRRVVEAFQSSKQSVG
;
A
#
# COMPACT_ATOMS: atom_id res chain seq x y z
N MET A 1 24.17 10.53 -4.28
CA MET A 1 22.84 11.13 -4.56
C MET A 1 21.82 10.17 -4.02
N SER A 2 20.97 10.59 -3.11
CA SER A 2 19.94 9.70 -2.55
C SER A 2 18.87 9.48 -3.61
N ASP A 3 18.46 8.23 -3.81
CA ASP A 3 17.37 7.92 -4.71
C ASP A 3 16.05 8.53 -4.19
N PRO A 4 15.16 8.99 -5.08
CA PRO A 4 13.89 9.58 -4.68
C PRO A 4 12.97 8.50 -4.09
N PHE A 5 12.34 8.79 -2.97
CA PHE A 5 11.32 7.91 -2.39
C PHE A 5 10.11 7.79 -3.34
N ILE A 6 9.56 6.60 -3.43
CA ILE A 6 8.34 6.34 -4.22
C ILE A 6 7.14 6.37 -3.26
N PRO A 7 6.27 7.40 -3.33
CA PRO A 7 5.12 7.48 -2.47
C PRO A 7 3.99 6.54 -2.93
N THR A 8 3.18 6.09 -2.00
CA THR A 8 1.88 5.49 -2.27
C THR A 8 0.86 6.61 -2.48
N VAL A 9 0.01 6.48 -3.50
CA VAL A 9 -1.01 7.48 -3.83
C VAL A 9 -2.37 6.99 -3.35
N PHE A 10 -3.00 7.76 -2.49
CA PHE A 10 -4.39 7.53 -2.04
C PHE A 10 -5.31 8.53 -2.71
N THR A 11 -6.53 8.11 -3.04
CA THR A 11 -7.51 8.97 -3.72
C THR A 11 -8.74 9.17 -2.85
N ARG A 12 -9.15 10.44 -2.70
CA ARG A 12 -10.39 10.83 -2.04
C ARG A 12 -11.04 11.98 -2.80
N HIS A 13 -12.32 11.85 -3.18
CA HIS A 13 -13.07 12.87 -3.93
C HIS A 13 -12.30 13.46 -5.12
N HIS A 14 -11.68 12.59 -5.94
CA HIS A 14 -10.84 12.96 -7.09
C HIS A 14 -9.52 13.70 -6.75
N LEU A 15 -9.22 13.90 -5.48
CA LEU A 15 -7.95 14.45 -5.02
C LEU A 15 -7.00 13.33 -4.62
N HIS A 16 -5.72 13.51 -4.92
CA HIS A 16 -4.67 12.57 -4.60
C HIS A 16 -3.89 13.01 -3.37
N LEU A 17 -3.55 12.06 -2.52
CA LEU A 17 -2.65 12.22 -1.38
C LEU A 17 -1.44 11.31 -1.59
N ASN A 18 -0.29 11.91 -1.78
CA ASN A 18 0.98 11.19 -1.79
C ASN A 18 1.45 10.99 -0.35
N ALA A 19 1.67 9.75 0.03
CA ALA A 19 2.12 9.39 1.36
C ALA A 19 3.18 8.27 1.28
N LEU A 20 4.03 8.18 2.29
CA LEU A 20 5.04 7.14 2.39
C LEU A 20 5.25 6.72 3.85
N LEU A 21 5.81 5.55 4.05
CA LEU A 21 6.25 5.08 5.34
C LEU A 21 7.78 5.21 5.41
N LEU A 22 8.28 5.98 6.38
CA LEU A 22 9.70 6.13 6.65
C LEU A 22 9.94 5.75 8.12
N GLU A 23 10.83 4.80 8.37
CA GLU A 23 11.14 4.33 9.73
C GLU A 23 9.88 3.97 10.55
N ASN A 24 8.94 3.27 9.92
CA ASN A 24 7.64 2.88 10.48
C ASN A 24 6.70 4.06 10.84
N GLN A 25 7.05 5.27 10.42
CA GLN A 25 6.24 6.48 10.61
C GLN A 25 5.60 6.91 9.29
N PRO A 26 4.26 7.14 9.24
CA PRO A 26 3.59 7.69 8.07
C PRO A 26 3.95 9.16 7.84
N TRP A 27 4.25 9.49 6.58
CA TRP A 27 4.53 10.86 6.12
C TRP A 27 3.64 11.21 4.95
N PHE A 28 3.09 12.40 4.95
CA PHE A 28 2.07 12.87 4.00
C PHE A 28 2.54 14.14 3.29
N CYS A 29 2.31 14.24 1.99
CA CYS A 29 2.63 15.45 1.24
C CYS A 29 1.77 16.63 1.71
N ALA A 30 2.41 17.67 2.23
CA ALA A 30 1.76 18.84 2.79
C ALA A 30 0.84 19.54 1.77
N ARG A 31 1.29 19.67 0.52
CA ARG A 31 0.51 20.27 -0.57
C ARG A 31 -0.79 19.52 -0.85
N ASP A 32 -0.73 18.19 -0.87
CA ASP A 32 -1.89 17.36 -1.17
C ASP A 32 -2.87 17.38 0.00
N LEU A 33 -2.35 17.35 1.24
CA LEU A 33 -3.16 17.51 2.45
C LEU A 33 -3.92 18.85 2.44
N GLY A 34 -3.23 19.95 2.12
CA GLY A 34 -3.87 21.27 2.01
C GLY A 34 -5.04 21.28 1.02
N ARG A 35 -4.86 20.63 -0.16
CA ARG A 35 -5.94 20.50 -1.14
C ARG A 35 -7.13 19.69 -0.58
N LEU A 36 -6.87 18.61 0.16
CA LEU A 36 -7.92 17.81 0.81
C LEU A 36 -8.65 18.58 1.90
N MET A 37 -7.97 19.52 2.58
CA MET A 37 -8.54 20.41 3.57
C MET A 37 -9.25 21.64 2.93
N GLY A 38 -9.13 21.81 1.61
CA GLY A 38 -9.76 22.92 0.88
C GLY A 38 -9.01 24.25 0.96
N PHE A 39 -7.73 24.24 1.35
CA PHE A 39 -6.91 25.47 1.38
C PHE A 39 -5.45 25.22 1.01
N HIS A 40 -4.71 26.28 0.79
CA HIS A 40 -3.28 26.19 0.50
C HIS A 40 -2.47 26.32 1.79
N LEU A 41 -1.71 25.27 2.12
CA LEU A 41 -0.77 25.32 3.25
C LEU A 41 0.37 26.26 2.90
N ASN A 42 0.50 27.34 3.65
CA ASN A 42 1.59 28.30 3.53
C ASN A 42 2.65 28.07 4.62
N ASP A 43 3.83 28.67 4.43
CA ASP A 43 4.97 28.50 5.33
C ASP A 43 4.66 28.91 6.77
N ARG A 44 3.80 29.91 6.96
CA ARG A 44 3.38 30.38 8.31
C ARG A 44 2.54 29.34 9.05
N MET A 45 1.75 28.54 8.33
CA MET A 45 0.97 27.46 8.94
C MET A 45 1.87 26.29 9.31
N VAL A 46 2.80 25.97 8.43
CA VAL A 46 3.76 24.87 8.62
C VAL A 46 4.80 25.20 9.71
N SER A 47 5.18 26.49 9.85
CA SER A 47 6.16 26.90 10.87
C SER A 47 5.65 26.74 12.31
N LYS A 48 4.34 26.55 12.51
CA LYS A 48 3.74 26.23 13.82
C LYS A 48 3.90 24.77 14.23
N LEU A 49 4.30 23.92 13.29
CA LEU A 49 4.59 22.52 13.55
C LEU A 49 6.02 22.36 14.08
N ASP A 50 6.21 21.41 14.97
CA ASP A 50 7.50 21.05 15.51
C ASP A 50 8.43 20.47 14.41
N GLU A 51 9.73 20.46 14.64
CA GLU A 51 10.71 20.00 13.65
C GLU A 51 10.53 18.53 13.28
N ASP A 52 10.14 17.68 14.23
CA ASP A 52 9.85 16.26 14.04
C ASP A 52 8.54 16.01 13.26
N GLN A 53 7.69 17.03 13.16
CA GLN A 53 6.40 16.96 12.45
C GLN A 53 6.50 17.33 10.97
N ARG A 54 7.64 17.85 10.52
CA ARG A 54 7.85 18.32 9.15
C ARG A 54 9.22 17.92 8.62
N HIS A 55 9.27 17.42 7.40
CA HIS A 55 10.51 17.05 6.76
C HIS A 55 10.46 17.30 5.26
N THR A 56 11.55 17.78 4.67
CA THR A 56 11.64 17.93 3.20
C THR A 56 12.31 16.72 2.62
N LEU A 57 11.58 15.94 1.85
CA LEU A 57 12.06 14.72 1.21
C LEU A 57 12.10 14.86 -0.31
N LEU A 58 13.05 14.16 -0.94
CA LEU A 58 13.07 13.98 -2.38
C LEU A 58 12.15 12.79 -2.70
N ILE A 59 11.00 13.06 -3.31
CA ILE A 59 10.02 12.03 -3.67
C ILE A 59 9.77 12.03 -5.18
N LYS A 60 9.33 10.90 -5.70
CA LYS A 60 8.86 10.79 -7.08
C LYS A 60 7.43 11.31 -7.18
N TYR A 61 7.28 12.61 -7.50
CA TYR A 61 5.99 13.28 -7.60
C TYR A 61 5.60 13.44 -9.07
N HIS A 62 4.42 12.91 -9.46
CA HIS A 62 3.98 12.85 -10.86
C HIS A 62 5.05 12.29 -11.83
N GLY A 63 5.82 11.30 -11.37
CA GLY A 63 6.85 10.65 -12.18
C GLY A 63 8.21 11.34 -12.19
N GLN A 64 8.33 12.55 -11.63
CA GLN A 64 9.59 13.32 -11.55
C GLN A 64 10.11 13.39 -10.11
N PRO A 65 11.44 13.37 -9.90
CA PRO A 65 12.03 13.57 -8.59
C PRO A 65 11.89 15.04 -8.17
N GLU A 66 11.14 15.28 -7.10
CA GLU A 66 10.91 16.63 -6.59
C GLU A 66 11.09 16.66 -5.05
N LYS A 67 11.69 17.76 -4.56
CA LYS A 67 11.71 18.04 -3.13
C LYS A 67 10.33 18.49 -2.67
N ARG A 68 9.75 17.76 -1.74
CA ARG A 68 8.42 18.04 -1.20
C ARG A 68 8.47 18.09 0.31
N LEU A 69 7.71 19.04 0.86
CA LEU A 69 7.45 19.09 2.29
C LEU A 69 6.50 17.97 2.64
N MET A 70 6.93 17.13 3.55
CA MET A 70 6.15 16.03 4.11
C MET A 70 5.85 16.33 5.57
N LEU A 71 4.68 15.90 6.01
CA LEU A 71 4.21 16.04 7.39
C LEU A 71 4.05 14.65 8.00
N SER A 72 4.52 14.50 9.23
CA SER A 72 4.29 13.28 9.99
C SER A 72 2.82 13.11 10.35
N GLU A 73 2.44 11.92 10.79
CA GLU A 73 1.08 11.64 11.26
C GLU A 73 0.65 12.62 12.36
N SER A 74 1.52 12.90 13.34
CA SER A 74 1.27 13.86 14.42
C SER A 74 1.10 15.29 13.88
N GLY A 75 1.94 15.71 12.91
CA GLY A 75 1.85 17.00 12.26
C GLY A 75 0.55 17.21 11.50
N VAL A 76 0.08 16.17 10.81
CA VAL A 76 -1.23 16.19 10.13
C VAL A 76 -2.35 16.41 11.13
N TYR A 77 -2.37 15.66 12.24
CA TYR A 77 -3.41 15.84 13.26
C TYR A 77 -3.34 17.20 13.94
N ALA A 78 -2.14 17.73 14.21
CA ALA A 78 -1.96 19.08 14.72
C ALA A 78 -2.57 20.12 13.76
N LEU A 79 -2.31 20.02 12.45
CA LEU A 79 -2.89 20.93 11.45
C LEU A 79 -4.42 20.84 11.40
N LEU A 80 -5.00 19.64 11.46
CA LEU A 80 -6.45 19.45 11.46
C LEU A 80 -7.13 20.08 12.67
N VAL A 81 -6.41 20.19 13.80
CA VAL A 81 -6.89 20.87 15.02
C VAL A 81 -6.70 22.39 14.92
N TYR A 82 -5.51 22.85 14.50
CA TYR A 82 -5.22 24.29 14.41
C TYR A 82 -6.04 25.02 13.35
N HIS A 83 -6.39 24.31 12.27
CA HIS A 83 -7.17 24.83 11.15
C HIS A 83 -8.47 24.06 11.00
N TYR A 84 -9.37 24.29 11.94
CA TYR A 84 -10.67 23.61 11.95
C TYR A 84 -11.50 24.00 10.73
N VAL A 85 -11.84 22.99 9.95
CA VAL A 85 -12.82 23.05 8.85
C VAL A 85 -13.84 21.94 9.10
N PRO A 86 -15.15 22.16 8.86
CA PRO A 86 -16.18 21.13 9.11
C PRO A 86 -15.89 19.77 8.49
N GLY A 87 -15.21 19.74 7.34
CA GLY A 87 -14.78 18.50 6.66
C GLY A 87 -13.61 17.75 7.31
N ASN A 88 -12.89 18.38 8.25
CA ASN A 88 -11.69 17.79 8.87
C ASN A 88 -11.98 16.52 9.66
N ARG A 89 -13.17 16.39 10.23
CA ARG A 89 -13.58 15.18 10.94
C ARG A 89 -13.56 13.97 9.99
N LEU A 90 -14.22 14.08 8.84
CA LEU A 90 -14.27 13.02 7.84
C LEU A 90 -12.90 12.76 7.21
N LEU A 91 -12.08 13.79 7.03
CA LEU A 91 -10.71 13.66 6.55
C LEU A 91 -9.85 12.89 7.56
N ARG A 92 -9.95 13.24 8.85
CA ARG A 92 -9.26 12.54 9.93
C ARG A 92 -9.68 11.07 10.00
N GLU A 93 -10.98 10.77 9.97
CA GLU A 93 -11.50 9.40 9.96
C GLU A 93 -10.94 8.59 8.79
N TRP A 94 -10.91 9.17 7.59
CA TRP A 94 -10.33 8.52 6.41
C TRP A 94 -8.83 8.25 6.56
N LEU A 95 -8.06 9.22 7.06
CA LEU A 95 -6.62 9.04 7.30
C LEU A 95 -6.38 7.94 8.33
N THR A 96 -7.08 7.96 9.47
CA THR A 96 -6.88 7.04 10.59
C THR A 96 -7.29 5.61 10.26
N HIS A 97 -8.43 5.43 9.56
CA HIS A 97 -8.99 4.09 9.35
C HIS A 97 -8.61 3.46 8.00
N GLN A 98 -8.15 4.24 7.04
CA GLN A 98 -7.82 3.71 5.71
C GLN A 98 -6.37 3.96 5.32
N VAL A 99 -5.90 5.20 5.35
CA VAL A 99 -4.58 5.55 4.80
C VAL A 99 -3.44 5.05 5.67
N VAL A 100 -3.48 5.35 6.97
CA VAL A 100 -2.42 4.95 7.92
C VAL A 100 -2.29 3.42 8.04
N PRO A 101 -3.38 2.65 8.21
CA PRO A 101 -3.28 1.20 8.21
C PRO A 101 -2.70 0.66 6.91
N ALA A 102 -3.19 1.11 5.75
CA ALA A 102 -2.69 0.64 4.47
C ALA A 102 -1.20 0.95 4.24
N LEU A 103 -0.70 2.09 4.73
CA LEU A 103 0.73 2.41 4.68
C LEU A 103 1.55 1.49 5.58
N ARG A 104 1.06 1.18 6.77
CA ARG A 104 1.74 0.27 7.71
C ARG A 104 1.76 -1.15 7.19
N ASP A 105 0.66 -1.63 6.64
CA ASP A 105 0.56 -2.96 6.03
C ASP A 105 1.51 -3.09 4.83
N ALA A 106 1.56 -2.07 3.97
CA ALA A 106 2.49 -2.03 2.84
C ALA A 106 3.96 -1.96 3.29
N GLY A 107 4.24 -1.32 4.42
CA GLY A 107 5.58 -1.27 5.03
C GLY A 107 5.99 -2.59 5.66
N GLN A 108 5.06 -3.29 6.29
CA GLN A 108 5.30 -4.62 6.84
C GLN A 108 5.56 -5.65 5.73
N SER A 109 4.86 -5.55 4.62
CA SER A 109 5.09 -6.40 3.45
C SER A 109 6.47 -6.19 2.80
N LYS A 110 7.09 -5.02 2.97
CA LYS A 110 8.47 -4.75 2.50
C LYS A 110 9.55 -5.23 3.47
N ASN A 111 9.22 -5.34 4.74
CA ASN A 111 10.09 -5.95 5.75
C ASN A 111 9.82 -7.46 5.79
N SER A 112 10.13 -8.15 4.69
CA SER A 112 9.93 -9.59 4.50
C SER A 112 10.75 -10.48 5.47
N ASP A 113 11.49 -9.89 6.39
CA ASP A 113 12.22 -10.62 7.43
C ASP A 113 11.35 -11.06 8.63
N GLN A 114 10.13 -10.53 8.76
CA GLN A 114 9.22 -11.00 9.79
C GLN A 114 8.23 -12.02 9.21
N PRO A 115 8.17 -13.23 9.79
CA PRO A 115 7.24 -14.25 9.37
C PRO A 115 5.79 -13.80 9.65
N MET A 116 4.94 -13.77 8.60
CA MET A 116 3.53 -13.42 8.68
C MET A 116 2.67 -14.66 8.58
N LEU A 117 1.79 -14.88 9.56
CA LEU A 117 0.87 -16.02 9.58
C LEU A 117 -0.46 -15.64 8.93
N SER A 118 -0.84 -16.32 7.87
CA SER A 118 -2.16 -16.24 7.24
C SER A 118 -2.95 -17.50 7.50
N LEU A 119 -4.24 -17.36 7.76
CA LEU A 119 -5.16 -18.48 7.87
C LEU A 119 -6.00 -18.57 6.60
N LEU A 120 -5.92 -19.69 5.91
CA LEU A 120 -6.75 -20.00 4.75
C LEU A 120 -7.86 -20.94 5.20
N ASP A 121 -9.12 -20.45 5.16
CA ASP A 121 -10.28 -21.21 5.59
C ASP A 121 -11.10 -21.73 4.40
N TRP A 122 -11.43 -23.03 4.44
CA TRP A 122 -12.39 -23.68 3.56
C TRP A 122 -13.49 -24.36 4.41
N PRO A 123 -14.64 -24.67 3.86
CA PRO A 123 -15.75 -25.25 4.63
C PRO A 123 -15.43 -26.53 5.42
N GLU A 124 -14.35 -27.23 5.08
CA GLU A 124 -13.97 -28.50 5.72
C GLU A 124 -12.53 -28.49 6.28
N MET A 125 -11.78 -27.37 6.14
CA MET A 125 -10.38 -27.32 6.51
C MET A 125 -9.87 -25.90 6.66
N SER A 126 -9.11 -25.64 7.70
CA SER A 126 -8.29 -24.42 7.83
C SER A 126 -6.81 -24.77 7.73
N LEU A 127 -6.06 -23.95 6.99
CA LEU A 127 -4.64 -24.12 6.78
C LEU A 127 -3.89 -22.86 7.25
N SER A 128 -2.90 -23.05 8.11
CA SER A 128 -1.99 -21.98 8.50
C SER A 128 -0.85 -21.88 7.50
N LEU A 129 -0.76 -20.76 6.80
CA LEU A 129 0.31 -20.43 5.87
C LEU A 129 1.23 -19.38 6.50
N LEU A 130 2.50 -19.70 6.65
CA LEU A 130 3.51 -18.77 7.09
C LEU A 130 4.18 -18.15 5.86
N HIS A 131 4.10 -16.84 5.71
CA HIS A 131 4.85 -16.10 4.70
C HIS A 131 6.16 -15.58 5.33
N TRP A 132 7.28 -15.96 4.75
CA TRP A 132 8.60 -15.50 5.18
C TRP A 132 9.55 -15.45 3.97
N GLN A 133 10.24 -14.32 3.80
CA GLN A 133 11.18 -14.08 2.70
C GLN A 133 10.58 -14.34 1.30
N ASP A 134 9.37 -13.82 1.06
CA ASP A 134 8.58 -14.03 -0.17
C ASP A 134 8.21 -15.50 -0.47
N GLU A 135 8.45 -16.41 0.48
CA GLU A 135 8.07 -17.81 0.36
C GLU A 135 6.90 -18.18 1.30
N GLY A 136 6.03 -19.06 0.83
CA GLY A 136 4.93 -19.62 1.61
C GLY A 136 5.33 -20.94 2.27
N TRP A 137 5.28 -20.99 3.59
CA TRP A 137 5.61 -22.17 4.40
C TRP A 137 4.36 -22.79 5.00
N ILE A 138 4.24 -24.12 4.87
CA ILE A 138 3.15 -24.90 5.44
C ILE A 138 3.72 -25.85 6.48
N ARG A 139 3.04 -26.03 7.61
CA ARG A 139 3.48 -27.03 8.59
C ARG A 139 3.45 -28.41 7.98
N LEU A 140 4.51 -29.18 8.18
CA LEU A 140 4.64 -30.53 7.66
C LEU A 140 3.47 -31.45 8.09
N ARG A 141 2.94 -31.29 9.31
CA ARG A 141 1.79 -32.07 9.80
C ARG A 141 0.48 -31.78 9.03
N ASP A 142 0.37 -30.60 8.40
CA ASP A 142 -0.84 -30.18 7.66
C ASP A 142 -0.75 -30.63 6.18
N MET A 143 0.43 -31.05 5.72
CA MET A 143 0.70 -31.57 4.36
C MET A 143 -0.16 -32.77 3.97
N PRO A 144 -0.38 -33.79 4.82
CA PRO A 144 -1.21 -34.95 4.48
C PRO A 144 -2.64 -34.58 4.09
N TYR A 145 -3.21 -33.56 4.71
CA TYR A 145 -4.56 -33.08 4.40
C TYR A 145 -4.66 -32.46 3.02
N LEU A 146 -3.62 -31.74 2.58
CA LEU A 146 -3.54 -31.17 1.24
C LEU A 146 -3.41 -32.25 0.15
N LEU A 147 -2.66 -33.30 0.42
CA LEU A 147 -2.44 -34.41 -0.51
C LEU A 147 -3.68 -35.30 -0.65
N LEU A 148 -4.40 -35.54 0.45
CA LEU A 148 -5.62 -36.38 0.46
C LEU A 148 -6.78 -35.73 -0.29
N ASN A 149 -6.93 -34.41 -0.20
CA ASN A 149 -7.97 -33.67 -0.93
C ASN A 149 -7.68 -33.55 -2.45
N ARG A 150 -6.43 -33.71 -2.88
CA ARG A 150 -6.05 -33.66 -4.30
C ARG A 150 -6.60 -34.85 -5.11
N THR A 151 -6.90 -35.97 -4.46
CA THR A 151 -7.44 -37.18 -5.11
C THR A 151 -8.95 -37.13 -5.36
N ARG A 152 -9.69 -36.19 -4.75
CA ARG A 152 -11.17 -36.13 -4.88
C ARG A 152 -11.73 -35.09 -5.83
N ARG A 153 -10.94 -34.09 -6.27
CA ARG A 153 -11.39 -33.14 -7.32
C ARG A 153 -10.25 -32.89 -8.32
N ARG A 154 -10.46 -33.28 -9.57
CA ARG A 154 -9.70 -32.68 -10.68
C ARG A 154 -10.01 -31.19 -10.64
N ILE A 155 -9.16 -30.40 -10.04
CA ILE A 155 -9.20 -28.93 -10.17
C ILE A 155 -8.96 -28.68 -11.66
N PRO A 156 -9.90 -28.02 -12.39
CA PRO A 156 -9.60 -27.61 -13.74
C PRO A 156 -8.37 -26.70 -13.64
N VAL A 157 -7.26 -27.12 -14.26
CA VAL A 157 -6.06 -26.32 -14.37
C VAL A 157 -6.47 -25.06 -15.13
N VAL A 158 -6.76 -23.99 -14.41
CA VAL A 158 -7.00 -22.68 -15.03
C VAL A 158 -5.65 -22.29 -15.60
N LYS A 159 -5.51 -22.51 -16.91
CA LYS A 159 -4.32 -22.09 -17.65
C LYS A 159 -4.12 -20.59 -17.36
N PRO A 160 -2.95 -20.17 -16.88
CA PRO A 160 -2.70 -18.76 -16.61
C PRO A 160 -2.97 -17.97 -17.90
N TRP A 161 -3.59 -16.79 -17.77
CA TRP A 161 -4.07 -15.95 -18.88
C TRP A 161 -3.00 -15.69 -19.96
N TRP A 162 -1.73 -15.63 -19.59
CA TRP A 162 -0.61 -15.45 -20.53
C TRP A 162 -0.43 -16.63 -21.49
N ARG A 163 -0.78 -17.87 -21.12
CA ARG A 163 -0.77 -19.01 -22.04
C ARG A 163 -1.81 -18.88 -23.16
N ARG A 164 -2.96 -18.28 -22.86
CA ARG A 164 -3.98 -17.97 -23.90
C ARG A 164 -3.47 -16.94 -24.89
N VAL A 165 -2.68 -15.97 -24.45
CA VAL A 165 -2.08 -14.96 -25.34
C VAL A 165 -1.03 -15.59 -26.25
N VAL A 166 -0.19 -16.48 -25.72
CA VAL A 166 0.85 -17.17 -26.53
C VAL A 166 0.22 -18.12 -27.55
N GLU A 167 -0.83 -18.87 -27.18
CA GLU A 167 -1.55 -19.77 -28.11
C GLU A 167 -2.25 -18.98 -29.23
N ALA A 168 -2.79 -17.79 -28.92
CA ALA A 168 -3.39 -16.89 -29.92
C ALA A 168 -2.35 -16.33 -30.92
N PHE A 169 -1.13 -16.04 -30.45
CA PHE A 169 -0.03 -15.59 -31.31
C PHE A 169 0.54 -16.70 -32.19
N GLN A 170 0.49 -17.94 -31.77
CA GLN A 170 0.98 -19.08 -32.55
C GLN A 170 0.00 -19.50 -33.64
N SER A 171 -1.31 -19.44 -33.39
CA SER A 171 -2.33 -19.74 -34.39
C SER A 171 -2.42 -18.66 -35.48
N SER A 172 -2.05 -17.41 -35.20
CA SER A 172 -2.01 -16.31 -36.18
C SER A 172 -0.84 -16.45 -37.17
N LYS A 173 0.21 -17.23 -36.85
CA LYS A 173 1.35 -17.48 -37.76
C LYS A 173 1.16 -18.64 -38.74
N GLN A 174 0.17 -19.50 -38.53
CA GLN A 174 -0.11 -20.63 -39.42
C GLN A 174 -1.14 -20.33 -40.50
N SER A 175 -1.77 -19.15 -40.49
CA SER A 175 -2.78 -18.71 -41.48
C SER A 175 -2.23 -17.85 -42.62
N VAL A 176 -0.91 -17.68 -42.71
CA VAL A 176 -0.24 -16.94 -43.80
C VAL A 176 0.88 -17.83 -44.31
N GLY A 177 0.48 -18.86 -45.06
CA GLY A 177 1.35 -19.75 -45.83
C GLY A 177 0.56 -20.36 -46.99
#